data_c5da7a3cd51956956a6ec442d2ee9a35
#
_entry.id   c5da7a3cd51956956a6ec442d2ee9a35
#
_cell.length_a   1.000
_cell.length_b   1.000
_cell.length_c   1.000
_cell.angle_alpha   90.00
_cell.angle_beta   90.00
_cell.angle_gamma   90.00
#
_symmetry.space_group_name_H-M   'P 1'
#
loop_
_entity.id
_entity.type
_entity.pdbx_description
1 polymer ?
#
loop_
_entity_poly.entity_id
_entity_poly.type
_entity_poly.pdbx_seq_one_letter_code
_entity_poly.pdbx_strand_id
1 'polypeptide(L)'
;LITFVVDDENTTSMPVIKKNVSLKPYNTFGVDVSASYFVKANTLEKILYAINFASYNQLPIFIIGGGSNMLLTKNLNGVMVNPFIQGLTLTEETDSDAIVKVGAGMTWDALVNIAVDHGWGGIENLSNIPGSVGAAPIQNIGAYGVEAKDAIFKVEAIEIKTRKSLEFSNSECRFGY
;
A
#
# COMPACT_ATOMS: atom_id res chain seq x y z
N LEU A 1 -11.01 11.06 7.91
CA LEU A 1 -9.54 11.06 8.00
C LEU A 1 -9.03 9.61 8.03
N ILE A 2 -8.08 9.28 7.18
CA ILE A 2 -7.61 7.91 6.97
C ILE A 2 -6.19 7.76 7.50
N THR A 3 -5.94 6.76 8.33
CA THR A 3 -4.61 6.35 8.77
C THR A 3 -4.22 5.05 8.07
N PHE A 4 -3.09 5.04 7.38
CA PHE A 4 -2.55 3.83 6.74
C PHE A 4 -1.71 3.04 7.73
N VAL A 5 -2.01 1.76 7.89
CA VAL A 5 -1.38 0.94 8.92
C VAL A 5 -0.92 -0.40 8.39
N VAL A 6 0.07 -0.90 9.09
CA VAL A 6 0.58 -2.25 9.03
C VAL A 6 0.19 -2.94 10.33
N ASP A 7 -0.99 -3.55 10.40
CA ASP A 7 -1.43 -4.26 11.60
C ASP A 7 -0.84 -5.67 11.71
N ASP A 8 -0.64 -6.08 12.95
CA ASP A 8 0.09 -7.24 13.41
C ASP A 8 -0.86 -8.23 14.11
N GLU A 9 -1.74 -8.87 13.31
CA GLU A 9 -2.47 -10.04 13.84
C GLU A 9 -2.49 -11.19 12.83
N ASN A 10 -1.74 -12.23 13.25
CA ASN A 10 -1.94 -13.65 12.92
C ASN A 10 -1.55 -14.17 11.55
N THR A 11 -0.31 -14.68 11.43
CA THR A 11 -0.03 -16.07 11.01
C THR A 11 1.46 -16.36 11.02
N THR A 12 1.87 -17.31 11.85
CA THR A 12 3.24 -17.78 12.11
C THR A 12 3.93 -18.56 10.97
N SER A 13 3.46 -18.47 9.74
CA SER A 13 4.13 -19.11 8.61
C SER A 13 5.14 -18.16 7.95
N MET A 14 6.40 -18.61 7.84
CA MET A 14 7.44 -17.91 7.09
C MET A 14 6.92 -17.51 5.70
N PRO A 15 7.21 -16.29 5.20
CA PRO A 15 6.79 -15.87 3.87
C PRO A 15 7.44 -16.74 2.81
N VAL A 16 6.65 -17.18 1.84
CA VAL A 16 7.17 -17.91 0.68
C VAL A 16 7.76 -16.90 -0.29
N ILE A 17 9.10 -16.91 -0.44
CA ILE A 17 9.77 -16.17 -1.50
C ILE A 17 9.67 -16.98 -2.78
N LYS A 18 8.89 -16.52 -3.73
CA LYS A 18 8.77 -17.13 -5.05
C LYS A 18 9.88 -16.63 -5.97
N LYS A 19 10.40 -17.50 -6.82
CA LYS A 19 11.46 -17.17 -7.80
C LYS A 19 10.88 -17.04 -9.20
N ASN A 20 11.46 -16.15 -10.00
CA ASN A 20 11.15 -15.96 -11.43
C ASN A 20 9.63 -15.80 -11.68
N VAL A 21 9.01 -14.88 -10.97
CA VAL A 21 7.56 -14.68 -11.04
C VAL A 21 7.22 -13.68 -12.13
N SER A 22 6.32 -14.08 -13.04
CA SER A 22 5.73 -13.13 -14.01
C SER A 22 4.94 -12.05 -13.28
N LEU A 23 5.21 -10.80 -13.63
CA LEU A 23 4.52 -9.62 -13.10
C LEU A 23 3.32 -9.21 -13.96
N LYS A 24 3.00 -9.96 -15.00
CA LYS A 24 1.83 -9.70 -15.85
C LYS A 24 0.52 -9.59 -15.08
N PRO A 25 0.22 -10.45 -14.08
CA PRO A 25 -0.99 -10.32 -13.26
C PRO A 25 -0.96 -9.16 -12.26
N TYR A 26 0.20 -8.51 -12.10
CA TYR A 26 0.44 -7.48 -11.09
C TYR A 26 0.60 -6.07 -11.69
N ASN A 27 0.36 -5.89 -12.98
CA ASN A 27 0.35 -4.58 -13.63
C ASN A 27 -0.80 -4.48 -14.63
N THR A 28 -1.45 -3.31 -14.68
CA THR A 28 -2.63 -3.09 -15.52
C THR A 28 -2.32 -2.96 -17.00
N PHE A 29 -1.07 -2.67 -17.38
CA PHE A 29 -0.61 -2.68 -18.76
C PHE A 29 -0.46 -4.11 -19.33
N GLY A 30 -0.52 -5.14 -18.47
CA GLY A 30 -0.40 -6.54 -18.87
C GLY A 30 0.98 -6.90 -19.43
N VAL A 31 2.01 -6.09 -19.13
CA VAL A 31 3.39 -6.34 -19.59
C VAL A 31 3.91 -7.60 -18.91
N ASP A 32 4.38 -8.54 -19.73
CA ASP A 32 4.91 -9.82 -19.25
C ASP A 32 6.43 -9.73 -19.03
N VAL A 33 6.80 -9.22 -17.86
CA VAL A 33 8.17 -9.23 -17.34
C VAL A 33 8.20 -10.01 -16.03
N SER A 34 9.38 -10.44 -15.61
CA SER A 34 9.55 -11.25 -14.41
C SER A 34 10.35 -10.52 -13.34
N ALA A 35 10.05 -10.80 -12.08
CA ALA A 35 10.91 -10.49 -10.94
C ALA A 35 11.71 -11.73 -10.54
N SER A 36 13.01 -11.57 -10.24
CA SER A 36 13.86 -12.68 -9.76
C SER A 36 13.30 -13.30 -8.48
N TYR A 37 12.75 -12.44 -7.60
CA TYR A 37 12.11 -12.85 -6.35
C TYR A 37 10.83 -12.04 -6.14
N PHE A 38 9.79 -12.69 -5.60
CA PHE A 38 8.50 -12.08 -5.34
C PHE A 38 7.97 -12.52 -3.97
N VAL A 39 7.48 -11.55 -3.20
CA VAL A 39 6.84 -11.77 -1.90
C VAL A 39 5.49 -11.06 -1.87
N LYS A 40 4.40 -11.79 -1.69
CA LYS A 40 3.11 -11.23 -1.31
C LYS A 40 3.04 -11.19 0.22
N ALA A 41 3.17 -9.98 0.77
CA ALA A 41 3.30 -9.77 2.20
C ALA A 41 1.99 -9.28 2.80
N ASN A 42 1.30 -10.14 3.53
CA ASN A 42 0.04 -9.81 4.21
C ASN A 42 0.21 -9.47 5.69
N THR A 43 1.46 -9.42 6.19
CA THR A 43 1.80 -8.95 7.53
C THR A 43 3.08 -8.12 7.49
N LEU A 44 3.32 -7.34 8.55
CA LEU A 44 4.55 -6.56 8.72
C LEU A 44 5.79 -7.46 8.75
N GLU A 45 5.74 -8.59 9.46
CA GLU A 45 6.88 -9.51 9.54
C GLU A 45 7.29 -10.02 8.17
N LYS A 46 6.33 -10.27 7.27
CA LYS A 46 6.62 -10.71 5.90
C LYS A 46 7.28 -9.60 5.07
N ILE A 47 6.90 -8.34 5.29
CA ILE A 47 7.58 -7.18 4.69
C ILE A 47 9.02 -7.11 5.22
N LEU A 48 9.19 -7.15 6.53
CA LEU A 48 10.51 -7.10 7.17
C LEU A 48 11.40 -8.28 6.75
N TYR A 49 10.82 -9.47 6.61
CA TYR A 49 11.53 -10.64 6.10
C TYR A 49 12.02 -10.42 4.65
N ALA A 50 11.17 -9.89 3.78
CA ALA A 50 11.53 -9.58 2.39
C ALA A 50 12.65 -8.53 2.32
N ILE A 51 12.60 -7.49 3.16
CA ILE A 51 13.64 -6.47 3.27
C ILE A 51 14.97 -7.09 3.74
N ASN A 52 14.93 -7.95 4.76
CA ASN A 52 16.11 -8.64 5.27
C ASN A 52 16.70 -9.57 4.22
N PHE A 53 15.86 -10.34 3.51
CA PHE A 53 16.31 -11.20 2.41
C PHE A 53 16.99 -10.42 1.30
N ALA A 54 16.40 -9.30 0.88
CA ALA A 54 16.99 -8.43 -0.15
C ALA A 54 18.35 -7.88 0.31
N SER A 55 18.43 -7.38 1.54
CA SER A 55 19.67 -6.85 2.13
C SER A 55 20.75 -7.90 2.23
N TYR A 56 20.43 -9.09 2.76
CA TYR A 56 21.40 -10.19 2.90
C TYR A 56 21.98 -10.65 1.55
N ASN A 57 21.15 -10.70 0.51
CA ASN A 57 21.56 -11.11 -0.83
C ASN A 57 22.06 -9.93 -1.70
N GLN A 58 22.18 -8.72 -1.15
CA GLN A 58 22.60 -7.50 -1.85
C GLN A 58 21.75 -7.22 -3.10
N LEU A 59 20.44 -7.49 -3.01
CA LEU A 59 19.48 -7.29 -4.09
C LEU A 59 18.71 -5.99 -3.91
N PRO A 60 18.37 -5.27 -5.00
CA PRO A 60 17.43 -4.16 -4.95
C PRO A 60 16.05 -4.66 -4.55
N ILE A 61 15.33 -3.80 -3.83
CA ILE A 61 13.93 -4.04 -3.46
C ILE A 61 13.03 -3.12 -4.25
N PHE A 62 11.92 -3.64 -4.71
CA PHE A 62 10.86 -2.93 -5.43
C PHE A 62 9.54 -3.17 -4.74
N ILE A 63 8.69 -2.16 -4.67
CA ILE A 63 7.37 -2.26 -4.08
C ILE A 63 6.32 -2.10 -5.17
N ILE A 64 5.32 -2.99 -5.19
CA ILE A 64 4.20 -2.91 -6.12
C ILE A 64 2.88 -3.02 -5.35
N GLY A 65 2.01 -2.00 -5.50
CA GLY A 65 0.63 -2.03 -5.03
C GLY A 65 -0.27 -2.76 -6.04
N GLY A 66 -1.31 -2.08 -6.52
CA GLY A 66 -2.18 -2.57 -7.60
C GLY A 66 -1.55 -2.58 -9.00
N GLY A 67 -0.35 -1.96 -9.17
CA GLY A 67 0.36 -1.89 -10.44
C GLY A 67 -0.31 -1.04 -11.52
N SER A 68 -1.22 -0.15 -11.14
CA SER A 68 -1.99 0.68 -12.07
C SER A 68 -1.23 1.91 -12.58
N ASN A 69 -0.16 2.31 -11.89
CA ASN A 69 0.66 3.46 -12.26
C ASN A 69 2.15 3.08 -12.40
N MET A 70 2.43 1.88 -12.90
CA MET A 70 3.79 1.39 -13.11
C MET A 70 3.94 0.82 -14.51
N LEU A 71 4.88 1.36 -15.29
CA LEU A 71 5.30 0.78 -16.56
C LEU A 71 6.55 -0.08 -16.35
N LEU A 72 6.38 -1.39 -16.41
CA LEU A 72 7.47 -2.35 -16.28
C LEU A 72 8.09 -2.60 -17.65
N THR A 73 9.29 -2.08 -17.90
CA THR A 73 9.94 -2.11 -19.23
C THR A 73 10.93 -3.25 -19.42
N LYS A 74 11.29 -3.97 -18.34
CA LYS A 74 12.25 -5.08 -18.36
C LYS A 74 12.08 -5.99 -17.16
N ASN A 75 12.67 -7.19 -17.23
CA ASN A 75 12.78 -8.07 -16.07
C ASN A 75 13.53 -7.39 -14.92
N LEU A 76 13.08 -7.63 -13.70
CA LEU A 76 13.63 -7.04 -12.49
C LEU A 76 14.54 -8.04 -11.78
N ASN A 77 15.83 -7.74 -11.76
CA ASN A 77 16.80 -8.51 -10.97
C ASN A 77 16.80 -7.99 -9.53
N GLY A 78 15.84 -8.45 -8.73
CA GLY A 78 15.66 -8.01 -7.35
C GLY A 78 14.47 -8.67 -6.68
N VAL A 79 14.12 -8.14 -5.52
CA VAL A 79 12.97 -8.59 -4.73
C VAL A 79 11.80 -7.65 -4.95
N MET A 80 10.74 -8.14 -5.58
CA MET A 80 9.46 -7.44 -5.69
C MET A 80 8.61 -7.80 -4.47
N VAL A 81 8.20 -6.80 -3.71
CA VAL A 81 7.28 -6.94 -2.57
C VAL A 81 5.94 -6.36 -2.96
N ASN A 82 4.90 -7.17 -2.80
CA ASN A 82 3.50 -6.72 -2.91
C ASN A 82 2.92 -6.67 -1.49
N PRO A 83 2.82 -5.50 -0.86
CA PRO A 83 2.11 -5.34 0.41
C PRO A 83 0.63 -5.69 0.20
N PHE A 84 0.16 -6.70 0.95
CA PHE A 84 -1.22 -7.20 0.84
C PHE A 84 -1.88 -7.23 2.22
N ILE A 85 -1.53 -6.28 3.07
CA ILE A 85 -2.12 -6.13 4.41
C ILE A 85 -3.52 -5.60 4.22
N GLN A 86 -4.49 -6.35 4.72
CA GLN A 86 -5.91 -6.05 4.64
C GLN A 86 -6.43 -5.56 5.99
N GLY A 87 -7.65 -5.10 6.01
CA GLY A 87 -8.35 -4.71 7.22
C GLY A 87 -8.60 -3.22 7.31
N LEU A 88 -9.66 -2.89 8.06
CA LEU A 88 -10.05 -1.53 8.41
C LEU A 88 -10.49 -1.54 9.86
N THR A 89 -10.00 -0.59 10.65
CA THR A 89 -10.37 -0.40 12.05
C THR A 89 -10.78 1.04 12.26
N LEU A 90 -11.97 1.27 12.78
CA LEU A 90 -12.40 2.59 13.25
C LEU A 90 -11.64 2.91 14.55
N THR A 91 -10.85 3.98 14.53
CA THR A 91 -10.04 4.39 15.70
C THR A 91 -10.67 5.51 16.49
N GLU A 92 -11.41 6.39 15.82
CA GLU A 92 -12.12 7.50 16.45
C GLU A 92 -13.31 7.88 15.59
N GLU A 93 -14.42 8.26 16.23
CA GLU A 93 -15.62 8.78 15.56
C GLU A 93 -16.21 9.91 16.41
N THR A 94 -16.57 10.98 15.74
CA THR A 94 -17.24 12.15 16.30
C THR A 94 -18.49 12.46 15.47
N ASP A 95 -19.23 13.48 15.83
CA ASP A 95 -20.41 13.92 15.04
C ASP A 95 -20.04 14.43 13.64
N SER A 96 -18.78 14.81 13.41
CA SER A 96 -18.32 15.41 12.15
C SER A 96 -17.26 14.58 11.42
N ASP A 97 -16.53 13.72 12.11
CA ASP A 97 -15.34 13.04 11.57
C ASP A 97 -15.27 11.58 12.00
N ALA A 98 -14.77 10.72 11.11
CA ALA A 98 -14.35 9.36 11.41
C ALA A 98 -12.87 9.17 11.04
N ILE A 99 -12.07 8.64 11.98
CA ILE A 99 -10.69 8.26 11.71
C ILE A 99 -10.62 6.75 11.61
N VAL A 100 -10.23 6.26 10.45
CA VAL A 100 -10.08 4.83 10.18
C VAL A 100 -8.63 4.47 9.89
N LYS A 101 -8.20 3.37 10.46
CA LYS A 101 -6.92 2.73 10.23
C LYS A 101 -7.10 1.65 9.16
N VAL A 102 -6.35 1.74 8.03
CA VAL A 102 -6.59 0.88 6.87
C VAL A 102 -5.32 0.18 6.42
N GLY A 103 -5.43 -1.11 6.13
CA GLY A 103 -4.32 -1.92 5.61
C GLY A 103 -3.86 -1.47 4.22
N ALA A 104 -2.54 -1.37 4.03
CA ALA A 104 -1.92 -0.85 2.81
C ALA A 104 -2.28 -1.64 1.53
N GLY A 105 -2.63 -2.92 1.67
CA GLY A 105 -2.99 -3.81 0.57
C GLY A 105 -4.48 -3.83 0.21
N MET A 106 -5.33 -3.14 0.96
CA MET A 106 -6.74 -3.00 0.63
C MET A 106 -6.88 -2.20 -0.68
N THR A 107 -7.84 -2.53 -1.52
CA THR A 107 -8.09 -1.73 -2.72
C THR A 107 -8.69 -0.38 -2.32
N TRP A 108 -8.31 0.68 -3.03
CA TRP A 108 -8.82 2.02 -2.76
C TRP A 108 -10.35 2.08 -2.89
N ASP A 109 -10.89 1.46 -3.94
CA ASP A 109 -12.34 1.45 -4.17
C ASP A 109 -13.12 0.69 -3.10
N ALA A 110 -12.56 -0.38 -2.51
CA ALA A 110 -13.19 -1.06 -1.38
C ALA A 110 -13.26 -0.15 -0.14
N LEU A 111 -12.22 0.66 0.11
CA LEU A 111 -12.25 1.66 1.18
C LEU A 111 -13.34 2.70 0.93
N VAL A 112 -13.43 3.23 -0.30
CA VAL A 112 -14.47 4.22 -0.66
C VAL A 112 -15.87 3.64 -0.44
N ASN A 113 -16.12 2.41 -0.88
CA ASN A 113 -17.42 1.75 -0.69
C ASN A 113 -17.76 1.59 0.79
N ILE A 114 -16.81 1.16 1.63
CA ILE A 114 -17.03 1.05 3.07
C ILE A 114 -17.32 2.42 3.69
N ALA A 115 -16.60 3.47 3.30
CA ALA A 115 -16.81 4.80 3.81
C ALA A 115 -18.22 5.31 3.47
N VAL A 116 -18.66 5.12 2.23
CA VAL A 116 -20.02 5.50 1.77
C VAL A 116 -21.08 4.72 2.53
N ASP A 117 -20.92 3.41 2.72
CA ASP A 117 -21.87 2.56 3.45
C ASP A 117 -22.03 2.98 4.92
N HIS A 118 -20.98 3.56 5.52
CA HIS A 118 -20.99 4.09 6.89
C HIS A 118 -21.38 5.57 6.97
N GLY A 119 -21.60 6.25 5.83
CA GLY A 119 -21.88 7.69 5.79
C GLY A 119 -20.68 8.57 6.07
N TRP A 120 -19.46 8.04 5.98
CA TRP A 120 -18.22 8.81 6.13
C TRP A 120 -17.86 9.46 4.79
N GLY A 121 -18.09 10.76 4.69
CA GLY A 121 -17.83 11.55 3.48
C GLY A 121 -16.36 11.95 3.33
N GLY A 122 -16.04 12.49 2.12
CA GLY A 122 -14.75 13.12 1.80
C GLY A 122 -13.88 12.34 0.80
N ILE A 123 -14.20 11.07 0.51
CA ILE A 123 -13.49 10.26 -0.50
C ILE A 123 -14.41 9.66 -1.57
N GLU A 124 -15.71 9.93 -1.52
CA GLU A 124 -16.69 9.39 -2.44
C GLU A 124 -16.39 9.73 -3.91
N ASN A 125 -15.87 10.93 -4.16
CA ASN A 125 -15.46 11.38 -5.50
C ASN A 125 -14.22 10.63 -6.03
N LEU A 126 -13.51 9.91 -5.18
CA LEU A 126 -12.33 9.12 -5.53
C LEU A 126 -12.67 7.65 -5.82
N SER A 127 -13.96 7.30 -5.95
CA SER A 127 -14.41 5.96 -6.34
C SER A 127 -13.85 5.55 -7.70
N ASN A 128 -13.70 4.24 -7.90
CA ASN A 128 -13.18 3.63 -9.13
C ASN A 128 -11.75 4.01 -9.52
N ILE A 129 -11.01 4.76 -8.71
CA ILE A 129 -9.57 4.94 -8.94
C ILE A 129 -8.86 3.62 -8.67
N PRO A 130 -8.16 3.04 -9.66
CA PRO A 130 -7.49 1.76 -9.47
C PRO A 130 -6.25 1.91 -8.57
N GLY A 131 -5.99 0.91 -7.74
CA GLY A 131 -4.82 0.89 -6.88
C GLY A 131 -5.12 0.41 -5.47
N SER A 132 -4.12 0.45 -4.62
CA SER A 132 -4.22 0.08 -3.21
C SER A 132 -4.14 1.31 -2.31
N VAL A 133 -4.71 1.20 -1.11
CA VAL A 133 -4.69 2.23 -0.08
C VAL A 133 -3.26 2.69 0.21
N GLY A 134 -2.30 1.78 0.37
CA GLY A 134 -0.89 2.15 0.62
C GLY A 134 -0.17 2.82 -0.55
N ALA A 135 -0.73 2.76 -1.78
CA ALA A 135 -0.19 3.47 -2.94
C ALA A 135 -0.80 4.87 -3.11
N ALA A 136 -1.98 5.12 -2.54
CA ALA A 136 -2.70 6.38 -2.69
C ALA A 136 -1.88 7.62 -2.27
N PRO A 137 -1.16 7.63 -1.12
CA PRO A 137 -0.35 8.77 -0.70
C PRO A 137 0.88 9.01 -1.59
N ILE A 138 1.41 7.98 -2.27
CA ILE A 138 2.64 8.09 -3.06
C ILE A 138 2.47 9.03 -4.25
N GLN A 139 1.29 9.03 -4.85
CA GLN A 139 0.97 9.84 -6.03
C GLN A 139 -0.18 10.83 -5.75
N ASN A 140 -0.59 10.96 -4.49
CA ASN A 140 -1.68 11.84 -4.08
C ASN A 140 -2.88 11.74 -5.03
N ILE A 141 -3.44 10.52 -5.18
CA ILE A 141 -4.53 10.27 -6.14
C ILE A 141 -5.63 11.31 -6.01
N GLY A 142 -6.19 11.74 -7.13
CA GLY A 142 -7.21 12.78 -7.15
C GLY A 142 -8.14 12.66 -8.32
N ALA A 143 -9.38 13.08 -8.11
CA ALA A 143 -10.41 13.20 -9.13
C ALA A 143 -11.48 14.21 -8.68
N TYR A 144 -12.10 14.87 -9.66
CA TYR A 144 -13.23 15.78 -9.44
C TYR A 144 -12.97 16.86 -8.37
N GLY A 145 -11.73 17.36 -8.30
CA GLY A 145 -11.35 18.43 -7.36
C GLY A 145 -11.06 17.98 -5.94
N VAL A 146 -11.07 16.67 -5.67
CA VAL A 146 -10.69 16.07 -4.38
C VAL A 146 -9.39 15.29 -4.56
N GLU A 147 -8.50 15.36 -3.58
CA GLU A 147 -7.26 14.61 -3.56
C GLU A 147 -7.16 13.74 -2.28
N ALA A 148 -6.40 12.64 -2.34
CA ALA A 148 -6.24 11.76 -1.18
C ALA A 148 -5.69 12.49 0.05
N LYS A 149 -4.83 13.50 -0.15
CA LYS A 149 -4.31 14.35 0.94
C LYS A 149 -5.41 15.01 1.77
N ASP A 150 -6.57 15.31 1.17
CA ASP A 150 -7.66 16.01 1.86
C ASP A 150 -8.31 15.13 2.94
N ALA A 151 -8.20 13.80 2.80
CA ALA A 151 -8.73 12.80 3.73
C ALA A 151 -7.64 12.08 4.55
N ILE A 152 -6.38 12.11 4.15
CA ILE A 152 -5.30 11.43 4.89
C ILE A 152 -4.98 12.22 6.17
N PHE A 153 -5.15 11.56 7.32
CA PHE A 153 -4.74 12.11 8.62
C PHE A 153 -3.25 11.91 8.87
N LYS A 154 -2.76 10.67 8.69
CA LYS A 154 -1.37 10.29 8.82
C LYS A 154 -1.04 9.06 7.97
N VAL A 155 0.25 8.85 7.73
CA VAL A 155 0.78 7.66 7.04
C VAL A 155 1.77 6.95 7.95
N GLU A 156 1.54 5.66 8.18
CA GLU A 156 2.54 4.79 8.82
C GLU A 156 3.31 4.03 7.74
N ALA A 157 4.63 4.03 7.83
CA ALA A 157 5.51 3.42 6.85
C ALA A 157 6.67 2.66 7.51
N ILE A 158 7.31 1.77 6.74
CA ILE A 158 8.55 1.11 7.16
C ILE A 158 9.72 1.69 6.37
N GLU A 159 10.70 2.21 7.09
CA GLU A 159 11.95 2.64 6.47
C GLU A 159 12.76 1.41 6.07
N ILE A 160 12.98 1.21 4.76
CA ILE A 160 13.68 0.03 4.22
C ILE A 160 15.09 -0.09 4.81
N LYS A 161 15.80 1.02 4.99
CA LYS A 161 17.19 1.04 5.45
C LYS A 161 17.33 0.63 6.92
N THR A 162 16.52 1.19 7.79
CA THR A 162 16.58 0.96 9.25
C THR A 162 15.62 -0.11 9.74
N ARG A 163 14.62 -0.47 8.93
CA ARG A 163 13.52 -1.40 9.25
C ARG A 163 12.60 -0.89 10.38
N LYS A 164 12.67 0.40 10.68
CA LYS A 164 11.83 1.02 11.72
C LYS A 164 10.52 1.48 11.13
N SER A 165 9.48 1.38 11.92
CA SER A 165 8.23 2.09 11.67
C SER A 165 8.44 3.59 11.81
N LEU A 166 7.93 4.33 10.84
CA LEU A 166 7.87 5.78 10.83
C LEU A 166 6.41 6.20 10.70
N GLU A 167 6.07 7.30 11.31
CA GLU A 167 4.77 7.93 11.18
C GLU A 167 4.96 9.33 10.60
N PHE A 168 4.16 9.67 9.61
CA PHE A 168 4.14 10.97 8.98
C PHE A 168 2.76 11.59 9.14
N SER A 169 2.68 12.75 9.75
CA SER A 169 1.47 13.58 9.69
C SER A 169 1.17 13.98 8.25
N ASN A 170 -0.04 14.41 7.99
CA ASN A 170 -0.42 14.92 6.66
C ASN A 170 0.57 15.97 6.13
N SER A 171 0.94 16.94 6.97
CA SER A 171 1.88 18.02 6.60
C SER A 171 3.30 17.51 6.32
N GLU A 172 3.76 16.48 7.03
CA GLU A 172 5.08 15.88 6.82
C GLU A 172 5.14 15.05 5.53
N CYS A 173 4.01 14.54 5.04
CA CYS A 173 3.94 13.86 3.75
C CYS A 173 4.26 14.79 2.58
N ARG A 174 4.13 16.12 2.74
CA ARG A 174 4.43 17.13 1.72
C ARG A 174 3.80 16.80 0.38
N PHE A 175 2.52 16.43 0.40
CA PHE A 175 1.78 16.10 -0.81
C PHE A 175 1.88 17.21 -1.85
N GLY A 176 2.09 16.82 -3.09
CA GLY A 176 2.18 17.71 -4.24
C GLY A 176 1.92 16.96 -5.53
N TYR A 177 1.80 17.70 -6.60
CA TYR A 177 1.66 17.20 -7.96
C TYR A 177 2.98 17.31 -8.66
#